data_a6bd9281088bb47f488ab1bd4a3754c5
#
_entry.id   a6bd9281088bb47f488ab1bd4a3754c5
#
_cell.length_a   1.000
_cell.length_b   1.000
_cell.length_c   1.000
_cell.angle_alpha   90.00
_cell.angle_beta   90.00
_cell.angle_gamma   90.00
#
_symmetry.space_group_name_H-M   'P 1'
#
loop_
_entity.id
_entity.type
_entity.pdbx_description
1 polymer ?
#
loop_
_entity_poly.entity_id
_entity_poly.type
_entity_poly.pdbx_seq_one_letter_code
_entity_poly.pdbx_strand_id
1 'polypeptide(L)'
;ALAQQFGIPKVYTDYDAMLADPDIELVYIATPNSLHYAQTKAALLAGKNVLCEKPFVPTVAEADELIALAKEKHLFLFEAITTAHHPNYALAKQYLDDIGSLRIVSCTFCQYSSRYDALLSGQVPPVFDPACCGGALMDLNLYNVHFVVGLFGEPMLVSYHPNLYRNGIDTSGILLLEYPDFICQCTG
;
A
#
# COMPACT_ATOMS: atom_id res chain seq x y z
N ALA A 1 15.66 7.85 -21.91
CA ALA A 1 16.35 6.57 -21.69
C ALA A 1 15.36 5.42 -21.60
N LEU A 2 14.48 5.36 -20.58
CA LEU A 2 13.57 4.22 -20.34
C LEU A 2 12.58 4.00 -21.50
N ALA A 3 11.92 5.06 -21.94
CA ALA A 3 10.96 4.99 -23.05
C ALA A 3 11.58 4.45 -24.34
N GLN A 4 12.79 4.88 -24.66
CA GLN A 4 13.52 4.37 -25.83
C GLN A 4 13.91 2.89 -25.68
N GLN A 5 14.30 2.49 -24.46
CA GLN A 5 14.66 1.09 -24.16
C GLN A 5 13.49 0.13 -24.34
N PHE A 6 12.29 0.55 -23.95
CA PHE A 6 11.08 -0.28 -23.98
C PHE A 6 10.10 0.07 -25.12
N GLY A 7 10.50 0.94 -26.06
CA GLY A 7 9.67 1.30 -27.21
C GLY A 7 8.37 2.01 -26.84
N ILE A 8 8.37 2.78 -25.74
CA ILE A 8 7.18 3.50 -25.28
C ILE A 8 6.89 4.64 -26.27
N PRO A 9 5.71 4.66 -26.92
CA PRO A 9 5.44 5.55 -28.05
C PRO A 9 5.23 7.02 -27.65
N LYS A 10 4.67 7.26 -26.44
CA LYS A 10 4.38 8.60 -25.94
C LYS A 10 5.04 8.80 -24.57
N VAL A 11 5.64 9.96 -24.35
CA VAL A 11 6.30 10.34 -23.09
C VAL A 11 5.80 11.72 -22.69
N TYR A 12 5.38 11.84 -21.44
CA TYR A 12 4.92 13.10 -20.86
C TYR A 12 5.86 13.51 -19.72
N THR A 13 6.14 14.79 -19.62
CA THR A 13 6.84 15.41 -18.49
C THR A 13 5.90 16.27 -17.65
N ASP A 14 4.67 16.39 -18.10
CA ASP A 14 3.58 17.11 -17.45
C ASP A 14 2.43 16.12 -17.22
N TYR A 15 1.97 16.02 -15.95
CA TYR A 15 0.94 15.07 -15.56
C TYR A 15 -0.44 15.43 -16.14
N ASP A 16 -0.78 16.72 -16.17
CA ASP A 16 -2.06 17.18 -16.68
C ASP A 16 -2.15 16.99 -18.21
N ALA A 17 -1.04 17.21 -18.92
CA ALA A 17 -0.96 16.89 -20.34
C ALA A 17 -1.13 15.40 -20.63
N MET A 18 -0.60 14.52 -19.77
CA MET A 18 -0.84 13.07 -19.85
C MET A 18 -2.32 12.74 -19.61
N LEU A 19 -2.94 13.32 -18.60
CA LEU A 19 -4.34 13.09 -18.28
C LEU A 19 -5.29 13.58 -19.36
N ALA A 20 -4.91 14.61 -20.12
CA ALA A 20 -5.69 15.14 -21.24
C ALA A 20 -5.66 14.26 -22.51
N ASP A 21 -4.75 13.29 -22.60
CA ASP A 21 -4.67 12.39 -23.75
C ASP A 21 -5.86 11.41 -23.74
N PRO A 22 -6.72 11.44 -24.79
CA PRO A 22 -7.88 10.56 -24.88
C PRO A 22 -7.52 9.08 -25.06
N ASP A 23 -6.32 8.76 -25.54
CA ASP A 23 -5.86 7.38 -25.73
C ASP A 23 -5.46 6.69 -24.42
N ILE A 24 -5.36 7.44 -23.32
CA ILE A 24 -5.05 6.89 -22.00
C ILE A 24 -6.37 6.60 -21.27
N GLU A 25 -6.64 5.33 -20.99
CA GLU A 25 -7.82 4.86 -20.26
C GLU A 25 -7.54 4.54 -18.80
N LEU A 26 -6.30 4.17 -18.48
CA LEU A 26 -5.86 3.78 -17.14
C LEU A 26 -4.53 4.42 -16.80
N VAL A 27 -4.44 4.93 -15.58
CA VAL A 27 -3.20 5.49 -15.02
C VAL A 27 -2.68 4.57 -13.92
N TYR A 28 -1.44 4.10 -14.08
CA TYR A 28 -0.71 3.41 -13.02
C TYR A 28 0.17 4.40 -12.27
N ILE A 29 -0.13 4.60 -10.99
CA ILE A 29 0.57 5.57 -10.13
C ILE A 29 1.62 4.81 -9.31
N ALA A 30 2.89 5.09 -9.58
CA ALA A 30 4.06 4.49 -8.92
C ALA A 30 5.05 5.58 -8.47
N THR A 31 4.54 6.64 -7.90
CA THR A 31 5.26 7.80 -7.37
C THR A 31 5.54 7.61 -5.87
N PRO A 32 6.24 8.53 -5.18
CA PRO A 32 6.30 8.51 -3.72
C PRO A 32 4.91 8.55 -3.07
N ASN A 33 4.73 7.81 -1.96
CA ASN A 33 3.44 7.60 -1.30
C ASN A 33 2.67 8.90 -1.03
N SER A 34 3.37 9.98 -0.65
CA SER A 34 2.78 11.30 -0.39
C SER A 34 2.08 11.94 -1.59
N LEU A 35 2.33 11.46 -2.81
CA LEU A 35 1.73 11.95 -4.04
C LEU A 35 0.51 11.13 -4.49
N HIS A 36 0.31 9.94 -3.93
CA HIS A 36 -0.72 9.01 -4.37
C HIS A 36 -2.12 9.61 -4.34
N TYR A 37 -2.49 10.26 -3.23
CA TYR A 37 -3.80 10.89 -3.10
C TYR A 37 -4.05 11.94 -4.18
N ALA A 38 -3.16 12.93 -4.30
CA ALA A 38 -3.36 14.04 -5.23
C ALA A 38 -3.39 13.58 -6.69
N GLN A 39 -2.52 12.66 -7.06
CA GLN A 39 -2.45 12.13 -8.42
C GLN A 39 -3.64 11.21 -8.74
N THR A 40 -4.04 10.35 -7.81
CA THR A 40 -5.24 9.51 -7.97
C THR A 40 -6.49 10.38 -8.16
N LYS A 41 -6.65 11.42 -7.33
CA LYS A 41 -7.77 12.36 -7.44
C LYS A 41 -7.81 13.06 -8.79
N ALA A 42 -6.68 13.58 -9.25
CA ALA A 42 -6.57 14.24 -10.55
C ALA A 42 -6.91 13.28 -11.71
N ALA A 43 -6.41 12.04 -11.67
CA ALA A 43 -6.72 11.04 -12.69
C ALA A 43 -8.22 10.69 -12.74
N LEU A 44 -8.85 10.47 -11.58
CA LEU A 44 -10.29 10.20 -11.50
C LEU A 44 -11.13 11.40 -12.00
N LEU A 45 -10.73 12.64 -11.65
CA LEU A 45 -11.38 13.85 -12.13
C LEU A 45 -11.27 13.98 -13.67
N ALA A 46 -10.15 13.56 -14.25
CA ALA A 46 -9.93 13.52 -15.69
C ALA A 46 -10.62 12.32 -16.40
N GLY A 47 -11.41 11.52 -15.67
CA GLY A 47 -12.14 10.38 -16.22
C GLY A 47 -11.27 9.15 -16.51
N LYS A 48 -10.12 9.02 -15.84
CA LYS A 48 -9.22 7.87 -16.01
C LYS A 48 -9.42 6.84 -14.90
N ASN A 49 -9.40 5.55 -15.27
CA ASN A 49 -9.25 4.47 -14.29
C ASN A 49 -7.88 4.55 -13.61
N VAL A 50 -7.79 4.06 -12.38
CA VAL A 50 -6.53 4.15 -11.61
C VAL A 50 -6.15 2.80 -11.01
N LEU A 51 -4.87 2.45 -11.17
CA LEU A 51 -4.16 1.47 -10.37
C LEU A 51 -3.08 2.21 -9.59
N CYS A 52 -3.23 2.31 -8.28
CA CYS A 52 -2.28 3.01 -7.41
C CYS A 52 -1.38 2.03 -6.68
N GLU A 53 -0.07 2.30 -6.63
CA GLU A 53 0.86 1.51 -5.82
C GLU A 53 0.50 1.55 -4.34
N LYS A 54 0.92 0.49 -3.67
CA LYS A 54 0.83 0.41 -2.21
C LYS A 54 1.91 1.33 -1.55
N PRO A 55 1.66 1.86 -0.36
CA PRO A 55 0.37 2.00 0.30
C PRO A 55 -0.56 2.94 -0.48
N PHE A 56 -1.84 2.64 -0.52
CA PHE A 56 -2.80 3.40 -1.33
C PHE A 56 -2.76 4.89 -0.99
N VAL A 57 -3.15 5.25 0.22
CA VAL A 57 -3.09 6.63 0.75
C VAL A 57 -2.82 6.62 2.25
N PRO A 58 -2.32 7.74 2.83
CA PRO A 58 -1.95 7.79 4.25
C PRO A 58 -3.13 7.75 5.23
N THR A 59 -4.31 8.21 4.83
CA THR A 59 -5.46 8.38 5.76
C THR A 59 -6.74 7.74 5.23
N VAL A 60 -7.60 7.32 6.16
CA VAL A 60 -8.93 6.78 5.84
C VAL A 60 -9.79 7.83 5.12
N ALA A 61 -9.73 9.10 5.54
CA ALA A 61 -10.50 10.17 4.91
C ALA A 61 -10.14 10.36 3.43
N GLU A 62 -8.85 10.28 3.08
CA GLU A 62 -8.40 10.33 1.69
C GLU A 62 -8.87 9.09 0.90
N ALA A 63 -8.81 7.91 1.51
CA ALA A 63 -9.31 6.69 0.88
C ALA A 63 -10.81 6.78 0.58
N ASP A 64 -11.61 7.20 1.57
CA ASP A 64 -13.06 7.33 1.44
C ASP A 64 -13.43 8.33 0.35
N GLU A 65 -12.75 9.47 0.28
CA GLU A 65 -12.97 10.48 -0.76
C GLU A 65 -12.69 9.92 -2.16
N LEU A 66 -11.56 9.24 -2.35
CA LEU A 66 -11.20 8.66 -3.64
C LEU A 66 -12.15 7.53 -4.07
N ILE A 67 -12.56 6.69 -3.12
CA ILE A 67 -13.54 5.62 -3.37
C ILE A 67 -14.90 6.20 -3.75
N ALA A 68 -15.35 7.25 -3.06
CA ALA A 68 -16.59 7.94 -3.39
C ALA A 68 -16.54 8.58 -4.78
N LEU A 69 -15.44 9.26 -5.10
CA LEU A 69 -15.21 9.88 -6.40
C LEU A 69 -15.18 8.85 -7.55
N ALA A 70 -14.49 7.74 -7.35
CA ALA A 70 -14.43 6.67 -8.35
C ALA A 70 -15.84 6.08 -8.63
N LYS A 71 -16.62 5.85 -7.57
CA LYS A 71 -18.02 5.39 -7.67
C LYS A 71 -18.91 6.39 -8.41
N GLU A 72 -18.83 7.68 -8.06
CA GLU A 72 -19.59 8.76 -8.69
C GLU A 72 -19.32 8.82 -10.20
N LYS A 73 -18.04 8.67 -10.57
CA LYS A 73 -17.61 8.75 -11.98
C LYS A 73 -17.70 7.41 -12.74
N HIS A 74 -18.13 6.33 -12.08
CA HIS A 74 -18.17 4.98 -12.63
C HIS A 74 -16.81 4.50 -13.15
N LEU A 75 -15.73 4.80 -12.43
CA LEU A 75 -14.36 4.44 -12.76
C LEU A 75 -13.85 3.32 -11.86
N PHE A 76 -12.91 2.55 -12.37
CA PHE A 76 -12.18 1.56 -11.58
C PHE A 76 -11.04 2.24 -10.80
N LEU A 77 -10.94 1.86 -9.53
CA LEU A 77 -9.87 2.27 -8.64
C LEU A 77 -9.36 1.05 -7.89
N PHE A 78 -8.08 0.73 -8.06
CA PHE A 78 -7.44 -0.42 -7.43
C PHE A 78 -6.16 0.01 -6.73
N GLU A 79 -5.87 -0.65 -5.60
CA GLU A 79 -4.55 -0.65 -4.98
C GLU A 79 -3.73 -1.83 -5.53
N ALA A 80 -2.45 -1.59 -5.88
CA ALA A 80 -1.54 -2.60 -6.41
C ALA A 80 -0.95 -3.47 -5.29
N ILE A 81 -1.80 -4.09 -4.49
CA ILE A 81 -1.42 -5.00 -3.40
C ILE A 81 -1.35 -6.44 -3.89
N THR A 82 -0.15 -6.94 -4.11
CA THR A 82 0.07 -8.29 -4.69
C THR A 82 -0.46 -9.42 -3.82
N THR A 83 -0.42 -9.28 -2.50
CA THR A 83 -0.87 -10.31 -1.55
C THR A 83 -2.30 -10.75 -1.80
N ALA A 84 -3.21 -9.80 -2.05
CA ALA A 84 -4.63 -10.09 -2.27
C ALA A 84 -4.89 -10.89 -3.57
N HIS A 85 -3.97 -10.83 -4.52
CA HIS A 85 -4.09 -11.49 -5.83
C HIS A 85 -3.23 -12.75 -5.97
N HIS A 86 -2.50 -13.13 -4.92
CA HIS A 86 -1.65 -14.31 -4.95
C HIS A 86 -2.48 -15.60 -4.92
N PRO A 87 -2.24 -16.60 -5.79
CA PRO A 87 -3.00 -17.86 -5.80
C PRO A 87 -3.03 -18.57 -4.44
N ASN A 88 -1.92 -18.57 -3.72
CA ASN A 88 -1.83 -19.18 -2.39
C ASN A 88 -2.71 -18.46 -1.35
N TYR A 89 -2.97 -17.17 -1.52
CA TYR A 89 -3.91 -16.44 -0.66
C TYR A 89 -5.35 -16.95 -0.86
N ALA A 90 -5.76 -17.19 -2.10
CA ALA A 90 -7.07 -17.75 -2.41
C ALA A 90 -7.22 -19.18 -1.82
N LEU A 91 -6.14 -19.98 -1.90
CA LEU A 91 -6.13 -21.31 -1.27
C LEU A 91 -6.23 -21.22 0.25
N ALA A 92 -5.45 -20.34 0.90
CA ALA A 92 -5.52 -20.13 2.34
C ALA A 92 -6.95 -19.77 2.79
N LYS A 93 -7.61 -18.87 2.05
CA LYS A 93 -9.00 -18.49 2.31
C LYS A 93 -9.98 -19.67 2.16
N GLN A 94 -9.77 -20.52 1.16
CA GLN A 94 -10.63 -21.68 0.90
C GLN A 94 -10.55 -22.74 2.02
N TYR A 95 -9.36 -22.94 2.61
CA TYR A 95 -9.11 -23.99 3.60
C TYR A 95 -9.05 -23.46 5.05
N LEU A 96 -9.47 -22.21 5.26
CA LEU A 96 -9.38 -21.58 6.58
C LEU A 96 -10.18 -22.34 7.66
N ASP A 97 -11.34 -22.86 7.31
CA ASP A 97 -12.20 -23.60 8.24
C ASP A 97 -11.64 -24.99 8.60
N ASP A 98 -10.77 -25.57 7.76
CA ASP A 98 -10.19 -26.89 7.97
C ASP A 98 -9.13 -26.90 9.09
N ILE A 99 -8.55 -25.75 9.42
CA ILE A 99 -7.54 -25.64 10.49
C ILE A 99 -8.12 -25.57 11.90
N GLY A 100 -9.45 -25.50 12.02
CA GLY A 100 -10.16 -25.49 13.30
C GLY A 100 -10.09 -24.12 14.01
N SER A 101 -10.26 -24.14 15.34
CA SER A 101 -10.32 -22.89 16.13
C SER A 101 -8.97 -22.20 16.21
N LEU A 102 -8.89 -21.00 15.69
CA LEU A 102 -7.71 -20.14 15.79
C LEU A 102 -7.52 -19.65 17.24
N ARG A 103 -6.25 -19.51 17.65
CA ARG A 103 -5.86 -18.89 18.91
C ARG A 103 -4.82 -17.80 18.72
N ILE A 104 -3.82 -18.06 17.88
CA ILE A 104 -2.79 -17.10 17.51
C ILE A 104 -2.54 -17.20 16.01
N VAL A 105 -2.48 -16.05 15.36
CA VAL A 105 -2.00 -15.90 13.99
C VAL A 105 -0.72 -15.09 14.03
N SER A 106 0.34 -15.56 13.39
CA SER A 106 1.61 -14.85 13.31
C SER A 106 2.00 -14.64 11.85
N CYS A 107 2.11 -13.39 11.45
CA CYS A 107 2.55 -12.99 10.12
C CYS A 107 3.86 -12.22 10.23
N THR A 108 4.81 -12.50 9.36
CA THR A 108 6.10 -11.81 9.32
C THR A 108 6.47 -11.48 7.89
N PHE A 109 6.69 -10.22 7.64
CA PHE A 109 7.23 -9.74 6.37
C PHE A 109 8.33 -8.71 6.66
N CYS A 110 9.56 -9.22 6.82
CA CYS A 110 10.73 -8.42 7.17
C CYS A 110 11.77 -8.51 6.06
N GLN A 111 12.35 -7.38 5.71
CA GLN A 111 13.41 -7.28 4.72
C GLN A 111 14.42 -6.22 5.12
N TYR A 112 15.70 -6.53 5.05
CA TYR A 112 16.74 -5.50 5.15
C TYR A 112 16.67 -4.61 3.90
N SER A 113 16.31 -3.34 4.10
CA SER A 113 16.21 -2.40 2.99
C SER A 113 17.58 -2.06 2.42
N SER A 114 17.74 -2.16 1.10
CA SER A 114 18.96 -1.69 0.40
C SER A 114 19.24 -0.19 0.58
N ARG A 115 18.25 0.56 1.10
CA ARG A 115 18.37 2.00 1.39
C ARG A 115 18.72 2.29 2.84
N TYR A 116 18.79 1.27 3.71
CA TYR A 116 19.01 1.46 5.13
C TYR A 116 20.42 1.98 5.44
N ASP A 117 21.44 1.56 4.70
CA ASP A 117 22.80 2.07 4.85
C ASP A 117 22.88 3.58 4.50
N ALA A 118 22.10 4.05 3.54
CA ALA A 118 22.00 5.48 3.26
C ALA A 118 21.40 6.24 4.45
N LEU A 119 20.35 5.68 5.10
CA LEU A 119 19.78 6.27 6.33
C LEU A 119 20.83 6.35 7.44
N LEU A 120 21.61 5.29 7.67
CA LEU A 120 22.66 5.26 8.68
C LEU A 120 23.77 6.28 8.39
N SER A 121 24.06 6.57 7.12
CA SER A 121 25.04 7.59 6.70
C SER A 121 24.50 9.02 6.76
N GLY A 122 23.23 9.21 7.16
CA GLY A 122 22.61 10.53 7.34
C GLY A 122 21.81 11.03 6.14
N GLN A 123 21.72 10.25 5.07
CA GLN A 123 20.74 10.52 3.99
C GLN A 123 19.36 10.02 4.45
N VAL A 124 18.29 10.66 3.95
CA VAL A 124 16.92 10.23 4.26
C VAL A 124 16.21 9.83 2.96
N PRO A 125 16.31 8.55 2.56
CA PRO A 125 15.54 8.05 1.42
C PRO A 125 14.01 8.16 1.67
N PRO A 126 13.18 8.33 0.64
CA PRO A 126 11.73 8.50 0.78
C PRO A 126 11.03 7.43 1.62
N VAL A 127 11.49 6.17 1.55
CA VAL A 127 10.93 5.06 2.36
C VAL A 127 11.17 5.24 3.86
N PHE A 128 12.15 6.06 4.25
CA PHE A 128 12.48 6.40 5.64
C PHE A 128 12.20 7.86 5.97
N ASP A 129 11.43 8.55 5.13
CA ASP A 129 11.05 9.96 5.34
C ASP A 129 9.59 10.02 5.80
N PRO A 130 9.31 10.54 7.02
CA PRO A 130 7.93 10.76 7.47
C PRO A 130 7.12 11.66 6.53
N ALA A 131 7.76 12.64 5.88
CA ALA A 131 7.10 13.53 4.93
C ALA A 131 6.67 12.82 3.63
N CYS A 132 7.28 11.69 3.33
CA CYS A 132 6.92 10.84 2.20
C CYS A 132 5.95 9.72 2.57
N CYS A 133 5.41 9.70 3.81
CA CYS A 133 4.57 8.62 4.33
C CYS A 133 5.27 7.25 4.23
N GLY A 134 6.57 7.21 4.58
CA GLY A 134 7.37 5.99 4.63
C GLY A 134 7.17 5.20 5.92
N GLY A 135 8.11 4.33 6.23
CA GLY A 135 8.16 3.52 7.45
C GLY A 135 7.84 2.05 7.22
N ALA A 136 8.27 1.21 8.18
CA ALA A 136 8.12 -0.23 8.09
C ALA A 136 6.64 -0.67 8.09
N LEU A 137 5.77 0.03 8.83
CA LEU A 137 4.34 -0.24 8.82
C LEU A 137 3.76 -0.07 7.41
N MET A 138 4.07 1.06 6.77
CA MET A 138 3.50 1.44 5.48
C MET A 138 4.16 0.73 4.30
N ASP A 139 5.42 0.32 4.41
CA ASP A 139 6.14 -0.31 3.30
C ASP A 139 6.08 -1.85 3.34
N LEU A 140 6.25 -2.46 4.52
CA LEU A 140 6.36 -3.90 4.68
C LEU A 140 5.17 -4.51 5.44
N ASN A 141 4.82 -3.99 6.61
CA ASN A 141 3.80 -4.59 7.45
C ASN A 141 2.38 -4.48 6.86
N LEU A 142 2.19 -3.56 5.94
CA LEU A 142 0.99 -3.44 5.12
C LEU A 142 0.60 -4.76 4.43
N TYR A 143 1.58 -5.54 3.94
CA TYR A 143 1.31 -6.85 3.33
C TYR A 143 0.70 -7.84 4.33
N ASN A 144 1.19 -7.84 5.58
CA ASN A 144 0.60 -8.64 6.65
C ASN A 144 -0.82 -8.17 6.98
N VAL A 145 -1.04 -6.85 7.04
CA VAL A 145 -2.37 -6.26 7.31
C VAL A 145 -3.37 -6.70 6.23
N HIS A 146 -3.02 -6.55 4.96
CA HIS A 146 -3.87 -7.00 3.86
C HIS A 146 -4.17 -8.50 3.91
N PHE A 147 -3.17 -9.32 4.26
CA PHE A 147 -3.35 -10.75 4.42
C PHE A 147 -4.35 -11.08 5.53
N VAL A 148 -4.15 -10.51 6.71
CA VAL A 148 -4.95 -10.79 7.91
C VAL A 148 -6.37 -10.25 7.77
N VAL A 149 -6.51 -8.96 7.42
CA VAL A 149 -7.83 -8.32 7.30
C VAL A 149 -8.65 -8.93 6.16
N GLY A 150 -8.00 -9.31 5.08
CA GLY A 150 -8.68 -9.97 3.96
C GLY A 150 -9.16 -11.40 4.26
N LEU A 151 -8.53 -12.11 5.23
CA LEU A 151 -8.98 -13.43 5.69
C LEU A 151 -10.02 -13.35 6.82
N PHE A 152 -9.83 -12.43 7.77
CA PHE A 152 -10.57 -12.44 9.05
C PHE A 152 -11.48 -11.22 9.24
N GLY A 153 -11.44 -10.25 8.31
CA GLY A 153 -12.20 -9.01 8.45
C GLY A 153 -11.55 -8.00 9.41
N GLU A 154 -12.34 -7.03 9.85
CA GLU A 154 -11.90 -5.94 10.72
C GLU A 154 -11.66 -6.43 12.15
N PRO A 155 -10.50 -6.13 12.78
CA PRO A 155 -10.22 -6.47 14.17
C PRO A 155 -11.00 -5.57 15.13
N MET A 156 -11.24 -6.06 16.36
CA MET A 156 -11.88 -5.27 17.43
C MET A 156 -10.95 -4.21 18.02
N LEU A 157 -9.65 -4.52 18.10
CA LEU A 157 -8.63 -3.62 18.65
C LEU A 157 -7.33 -3.74 17.87
N VAL A 158 -6.66 -2.61 17.73
CA VAL A 158 -5.37 -2.51 17.02
C VAL A 158 -4.37 -1.80 17.93
N SER A 159 -3.17 -2.35 18.08
CA SER A 159 -2.05 -1.65 18.71
C SER A 159 -0.76 -1.86 17.95
N TYR A 160 0.01 -0.77 17.76
CA TYR A 160 1.28 -0.80 17.05
C TYR A 160 2.42 -0.42 17.97
N HIS A 161 3.50 -1.21 17.94
CA HIS A 161 4.72 -1.05 18.76
C HIS A 161 5.93 -0.88 17.83
N PRO A 162 6.25 0.36 17.43
CA PRO A 162 7.35 0.63 16.50
C PRO A 162 8.71 0.68 17.20
N ASN A 163 9.75 0.31 16.46
CA ASN A 163 11.12 0.76 16.72
C ASN A 163 11.37 2.02 15.89
N LEU A 164 11.48 3.16 16.57
CA LEU A 164 11.63 4.45 15.92
C LEU A 164 13.11 4.80 15.70
N TYR A 165 13.42 5.26 14.51
CA TYR A 165 14.67 5.94 14.22
C TYR A 165 14.62 7.40 14.71
N ARG A 166 15.78 8.08 14.80
CA ARG A 166 15.92 9.45 15.34
C ARG A 166 15.06 10.54 14.65
N ASN A 167 14.62 10.30 13.42
CA ASN A 167 13.72 11.20 12.69
C ASN A 167 12.23 10.90 12.91
N GLY A 168 11.91 9.95 13.80
CA GLY A 168 10.54 9.57 14.14
C GLY A 168 9.92 8.51 13.21
N ILE A 169 10.64 8.06 12.17
CA ILE A 169 10.15 6.98 11.31
C ILE A 169 10.31 5.62 11.98
N ASP A 170 9.37 4.72 11.80
CA ASP A 170 9.51 3.32 12.20
C ASP A 170 10.40 2.56 11.19
N THR A 171 11.38 1.83 11.71
CA THR A 171 12.27 0.97 10.92
C THR A 171 11.96 -0.52 11.08
N SER A 172 11.14 -0.84 12.02
CA SER A 172 10.50 -2.13 12.25
C SER A 172 9.41 -1.97 13.30
N GLY A 173 8.53 -2.96 13.43
CA GLY A 173 7.51 -2.91 14.46
C GLY A 173 6.67 -4.16 14.54
N ILE A 174 5.91 -4.26 15.65
CA ILE A 174 4.91 -5.31 15.86
C ILE A 174 3.54 -4.64 15.92
N LEU A 175 2.65 -5.10 15.05
CA LEU A 175 1.24 -4.74 15.05
C LEU A 175 0.45 -5.90 15.65
N LEU A 176 -0.34 -5.63 16.68
CA LEU A 176 -1.28 -6.57 17.28
C LEU A 176 -2.70 -6.22 16.82
N LEU A 177 -3.40 -7.24 16.34
CA LEU A 177 -4.79 -7.17 15.91
C LEU A 177 -5.59 -8.15 16.78
N GLU A 178 -6.56 -7.66 17.54
CA GLU A 178 -7.37 -8.48 18.43
C GLU A 178 -8.72 -8.79 17.79
N TYR A 179 -9.05 -10.06 17.75
CA TYR A 179 -10.34 -10.61 17.30
C TYR A 179 -11.07 -11.28 18.48
N PRO A 180 -12.37 -11.60 18.37
CA PRO A 180 -13.13 -12.18 19.48
C PRO A 180 -12.49 -13.45 20.10
N ASP A 181 -11.90 -14.30 19.27
CA ASP A 181 -11.43 -15.64 19.67
C ASP A 181 -9.92 -15.84 19.56
N PHE A 182 -9.20 -14.91 18.93
CA PHE A 182 -7.76 -15.01 18.70
C PHE A 182 -7.05 -13.67 18.61
N ILE A 183 -5.74 -13.70 18.69
CA ILE A 183 -4.86 -12.54 18.52
C ILE A 183 -4.01 -12.78 17.28
N CYS A 184 -3.84 -11.72 16.48
CA CYS A 184 -2.90 -11.73 15.36
C CYS A 184 -1.72 -10.79 15.65
N GLN A 185 -0.50 -11.30 15.43
CA GLN A 185 0.74 -10.54 15.47
C GLN A 185 1.28 -10.38 14.06
N CYS A 186 1.47 -9.14 13.61
CA CYS A 186 2.10 -8.80 12.34
C CYS A 186 3.43 -8.11 12.59
N THR A 187 4.52 -8.69 12.13
CA THR A 187 5.90 -8.16 12.28
C THR A 187 6.41 -7.67 10.93
N GLY A 188 6.87 -6.42 10.90
CA GLY A 188 7.44 -5.80 9.70
C GLY A 188 8.65 -4.92 10.01
#